data_7b2ad0cc9a07e49ab105b48a59f16415
#
_entry.id   7b2ad0cc9a07e49ab105b48a59f16415
#
_cell.length_a   1.000
_cell.length_b   1.000
_cell.length_c   1.000
_cell.angle_alpha   90.00
_cell.angle_beta   90.00
_cell.angle_gamma   90.00
#
_symmetry.space_group_name_H-M   'P 1'
#
loop_
_entity.id
_entity.type
_entity.pdbx_description
1 polymer ?
#
loop_
_entity_poly.entity_id
_entity_poly.type
_entity_poly.pdbx_seq_one_letter_code
_entity_poly.pdbx_strand_id
1 'polypeptide(L)'
;MNRNEPVFQPIKVGSLTASNRFVINAMECCDADEEGNPSERTYRRYRNLFEGGAGIIDLEAITVQYDSRSRQFQLSVMPRNQKALTKQIGRAHV
;
A
#
# COMPACT_ATOMS: atom_id res chain seq x y z
N MET A 1 -20.73 3.79 -16.30
CA MET A 1 -21.14 4.10 -14.93
C MET A 1 -21.29 5.61 -14.76
N ASN A 2 -22.31 6.03 -14.01
CA ASN A 2 -22.57 7.44 -13.78
C ASN A 2 -21.66 7.98 -12.68
N ARG A 3 -20.85 9.01 -12.97
CA ARG A 3 -19.96 9.62 -11.99
C ARG A 3 -20.68 10.36 -10.86
N ASN A 4 -21.99 10.57 -10.98
CA ASN A 4 -22.78 11.14 -9.91
C ASN A 4 -23.20 10.12 -8.85
N GLU A 5 -22.93 8.85 -9.06
CA GLU A 5 -23.20 7.84 -8.04
C GLU A 5 -22.33 8.07 -6.81
N PRO A 6 -22.86 7.78 -5.59
CA PRO A 6 -22.14 8.07 -4.34
C PRO A 6 -20.73 7.50 -4.28
N VAL A 7 -20.48 6.33 -4.88
CA VAL A 7 -19.17 5.66 -4.82
C VAL A 7 -18.08 6.50 -5.50
N PHE A 8 -18.45 7.35 -6.46
CA PHE A 8 -17.50 8.22 -7.17
C PHE A 8 -17.34 9.60 -6.54
N GLN A 9 -18.09 9.89 -5.48
CA GLN A 9 -18.02 11.18 -4.81
C GLN A 9 -16.92 11.20 -3.76
N PRO A 10 -16.27 12.35 -3.55
CA PRO A 10 -15.28 12.47 -2.48
C PRO A 10 -15.87 12.18 -1.11
N ILE A 11 -15.03 11.73 -0.19
CA ILE A 11 -15.42 11.50 1.19
C ILE A 11 -14.31 12.03 2.12
N LYS A 12 -14.73 12.67 3.19
CA LYS A 12 -13.82 13.14 4.22
C LYS A 12 -13.47 12.00 5.17
N VAL A 13 -12.17 11.82 5.43
CA VAL A 13 -11.66 10.83 6.38
C VAL A 13 -10.75 11.59 7.34
N GLY A 14 -11.27 11.96 8.50
CA GLY A 14 -10.56 12.85 9.42
C GLY A 14 -10.31 14.22 8.77
N SER A 15 -9.05 14.63 8.73
CA SER A 15 -8.63 15.89 8.10
C SER A 15 -8.32 15.76 6.61
N LEU A 16 -8.39 14.54 6.06
CA LEU A 16 -8.08 14.29 4.66
C LEU A 16 -9.35 14.06 3.85
N THR A 17 -9.24 14.24 2.54
CA THR A 17 -10.34 13.96 1.62
C THR A 17 -9.88 12.92 0.61
N ALA A 18 -10.58 11.77 0.56
CA ALA A 18 -10.39 10.78 -0.48
C ALA A 18 -11.20 11.18 -1.71
N SER A 19 -10.64 10.97 -2.91
CA SER A 19 -11.27 11.39 -4.15
C SER A 19 -12.51 10.59 -4.52
N ASN A 20 -12.66 9.41 -3.99
CA ASN A 20 -13.80 8.53 -4.18
C ASN A 20 -13.90 7.56 -2.99
N ARG A 21 -14.89 6.68 -3.02
CA ARG A 21 -15.18 5.76 -1.91
C ARG A 21 -14.73 4.33 -2.17
N PHE A 22 -13.87 4.12 -3.17
CA PHE A 22 -13.25 2.82 -3.37
C PHE A 22 -12.07 2.66 -2.40
N VAL A 23 -12.03 1.52 -1.74
CA VAL A 23 -10.95 1.14 -0.82
C VAL A 23 -10.34 -0.16 -1.29
N ILE A 24 -9.03 -0.17 -1.49
CA ILE A 24 -8.29 -1.40 -1.71
C ILE A 24 -7.86 -1.93 -0.35
N ASN A 25 -8.38 -3.08 0.03
CA ASN A 25 -8.05 -3.68 1.32
C ASN A 25 -6.63 -4.21 1.34
N ALA A 26 -6.08 -4.29 2.54
CA ALA A 26 -4.75 -4.84 2.75
C ALA A 26 -4.69 -6.29 2.29
N MET A 27 -3.81 -6.60 1.34
CA MET A 27 -3.63 -7.95 0.81
C MET A 27 -2.15 -8.30 0.79
N GLU A 28 -1.77 -9.25 1.62
CA GLU A 28 -0.42 -9.77 1.67
C GLU A 28 -0.15 -10.62 0.44
N CYS A 29 0.87 -10.27 -0.33
CA CYS A 29 1.22 -11.00 -1.55
C CYS A 29 2.54 -11.77 -1.43
N CYS A 30 3.25 -11.61 -0.32
CA CYS A 30 4.52 -12.31 -0.05
C CYS A 30 5.53 -12.13 -1.19
N ASP A 31 5.62 -10.92 -1.71
CA ASP A 31 6.52 -10.59 -2.82
C ASP A 31 7.70 -9.70 -2.42
N ALA A 32 7.90 -9.50 -1.12
CA ALA A 32 9.10 -8.82 -0.61
C ALA A 32 10.34 -9.70 -0.79
N ASP A 33 11.51 -9.12 -0.60
CA ASP A 33 12.74 -9.93 -0.60
C ASP A 33 12.93 -10.64 0.75
N GLU A 34 14.02 -11.42 0.87
CA GLU A 34 14.27 -12.19 2.09
C GLU A 34 14.47 -11.33 3.32
N GLU A 35 14.88 -10.08 3.16
CA GLU A 35 15.10 -9.14 4.24
C GLU A 35 13.87 -8.32 4.59
N GLY A 36 12.77 -8.52 3.89
CA GLY A 36 11.51 -7.80 4.12
C GLY A 36 11.43 -6.47 3.39
N ASN A 37 12.34 -6.18 2.46
CA ASN A 37 12.28 -4.98 1.63
C ASN A 37 11.32 -5.18 0.46
N PRO A 38 10.63 -4.13 0.01
CA PRO A 38 9.86 -4.23 -1.22
C PRO A 38 10.75 -4.65 -2.39
N SER A 39 10.31 -5.67 -3.13
CA SER A 39 10.96 -6.09 -4.37
C SER A 39 10.44 -5.25 -5.55
N GLU A 40 10.98 -5.48 -6.74
CA GLU A 40 10.43 -4.84 -7.95
C GLU A 40 8.98 -5.26 -8.18
N ARG A 41 8.60 -6.48 -7.83
CA ARG A 41 7.20 -6.93 -7.89
C ARG A 41 6.32 -6.15 -6.93
N THR A 42 6.80 -5.91 -5.71
CA THR A 42 6.08 -5.14 -4.70
C THR A 42 5.85 -3.72 -5.20
N TYR A 43 6.89 -3.05 -5.68
CA TYR A 43 6.79 -1.69 -6.20
C TYR A 43 5.81 -1.60 -7.37
N ARG A 44 5.90 -2.52 -8.32
CA ARG A 44 5.02 -2.54 -9.49
C ARG A 44 3.56 -2.75 -9.09
N ARG A 45 3.32 -3.67 -8.15
CA ARG A 45 1.98 -3.96 -7.66
C ARG A 45 1.34 -2.72 -7.04
N TYR A 46 2.04 -2.04 -6.15
CA TYR A 46 1.51 -0.83 -5.52
C TYR A 46 1.38 0.32 -6.51
N ARG A 47 2.33 0.46 -7.42
CA ARG A 47 2.19 1.50 -8.47
C ARG A 47 0.93 1.28 -9.29
N ASN A 48 0.64 0.06 -9.67
CA ASN A 48 -0.58 -0.25 -10.42
C ASN A 48 -1.83 0.05 -9.60
N LEU A 49 -1.82 -0.24 -8.31
CA LEU A 49 -2.93 0.10 -7.43
C LEU A 49 -3.13 1.60 -7.32
N PHE A 50 -2.05 2.36 -7.16
CA PHE A 50 -2.12 3.82 -7.07
C PHE A 50 -2.64 4.43 -8.39
N GLU A 51 -2.17 3.94 -9.51
CA GLU A 51 -2.62 4.42 -10.82
C GLU A 51 -4.06 4.03 -11.12
N GLY A 52 -4.58 3.00 -10.45
CA GLY A 52 -5.96 2.55 -10.63
C GLY A 52 -7.02 3.51 -10.12
N GLY A 53 -6.66 4.47 -9.30
CA GLY A 53 -7.55 5.57 -8.93
C GLY A 53 -8.43 5.36 -7.70
N ALA A 54 -8.26 4.26 -6.95
CA ALA A 54 -8.98 4.09 -5.68
C ALA A 54 -8.66 5.24 -4.72
N GLY A 55 -9.66 5.71 -3.98
CA GLY A 55 -9.49 6.83 -3.07
C GLY A 55 -8.64 6.50 -1.85
N ILE A 56 -8.67 5.26 -1.39
CA ILE A 56 -7.91 4.77 -0.24
C ILE A 56 -7.29 3.43 -0.59
N ILE A 57 -6.01 3.28 -0.25
CA ILE A 57 -5.30 2.02 -0.43
C ILE A 57 -4.66 1.64 0.89
N ASP A 58 -5.08 0.51 1.47
CA ASP A 58 -4.47 -0.03 2.68
C ASP A 58 -3.25 -0.85 2.29
N LEU A 59 -2.14 -0.56 2.94
CA LEU A 59 -0.94 -1.36 2.75
C LEU A 59 -1.11 -2.72 3.42
N GLU A 60 -0.44 -3.72 2.87
CA GLU A 60 -0.46 -5.07 3.43
C GLU A 60 0.15 -5.12 4.83
N ALA A 61 -0.07 -6.23 5.52
CA ALA A 61 0.50 -6.45 6.84
C ALA A 61 2.02 -6.41 6.77
N ILE A 62 2.62 -5.60 7.65
CA ILE A 62 4.07 -5.37 7.70
C ILE A 62 4.56 -5.77 9.08
N THR A 63 5.56 -6.62 9.16
CA THR A 63 6.12 -7.03 10.44
C THR A 63 7.02 -5.93 11.02
N VAL A 64 6.99 -5.81 12.34
CA VAL A 64 7.86 -4.87 13.06
C VAL A 64 9.16 -5.52 13.54
N GLN A 65 9.22 -6.85 13.54
CA GLN A 65 10.40 -7.63 13.90
C GLN A 65 10.57 -8.78 12.92
N TYR A 66 11.83 -9.12 12.60
CA TYR A 66 12.10 -10.16 11.60
C TYR A 66 11.52 -11.52 12.02
N ASP A 67 11.68 -11.89 13.27
CA ASP A 67 11.23 -13.18 13.78
C ASP A 67 9.73 -13.24 14.06
N SER A 68 9.02 -12.12 13.95
CA SER A 68 7.57 -12.08 14.09
C SER A 68 6.84 -12.15 12.75
N ARG A 69 7.58 -12.34 11.63
CA ARG A 69 6.94 -12.48 10.33
C ARG A 69 6.02 -13.71 10.32
N SER A 70 4.79 -13.51 9.89
CA SER A 70 3.84 -14.61 9.76
C SER A 70 4.12 -15.46 8.53
N ARG A 71 4.83 -14.92 7.53
CA ARG A 71 5.15 -15.60 6.27
C ARG A 71 6.50 -15.15 5.76
N GLN A 72 7.19 -16.05 5.07
CA GLN A 72 8.38 -15.70 4.33
C GLN A 72 8.05 -14.66 3.26
N PHE A 73 8.97 -13.74 3.01
CA PHE A 73 8.80 -12.65 2.04
C PHE A 73 7.70 -11.65 2.39
N GLN A 74 7.31 -11.59 3.67
CA GLN A 74 6.49 -10.51 4.17
C GLN A 74 7.33 -9.24 4.29
N LEU A 75 6.71 -8.07 4.02
CA LEU A 75 7.36 -6.77 4.24
C LEU A 75 7.68 -6.58 5.72
N SER A 76 8.76 -5.87 6.01
CA SER A 76 9.10 -5.49 7.37
C SER A 76 9.43 -4.00 7.46
N VAL A 77 9.27 -3.44 8.65
CA VAL A 77 9.46 -2.01 8.90
C VAL A 77 10.62 -1.78 9.89
N MET A 78 11.56 -2.71 9.95
CA MET A 78 12.76 -2.54 10.77
C MET A 78 13.64 -1.41 10.21
N PRO A 79 14.58 -0.87 11.01
CA PRO A 79 15.43 0.22 10.54
C PRO A 79 16.11 -0.04 9.19
N ARG A 80 16.52 -1.27 8.92
CA ARG A 80 17.15 -1.64 7.65
C ARG A 80 16.22 -1.52 6.45
N ASN A 81 14.89 -1.45 6.68
CA ASN A 81 13.89 -1.37 5.61
C ASN A 81 13.41 0.06 5.35
N GLN A 82 13.81 1.01 6.18
CA GLN A 82 13.26 2.37 6.15
C GLN A 82 13.41 3.03 4.79
N LYS A 83 14.59 2.93 4.19
CA LYS A 83 14.88 3.57 2.90
C LYS A 83 14.01 3.00 1.78
N ALA A 84 13.88 1.68 1.73
CA ALA A 84 13.07 1.01 0.69
C ALA A 84 11.59 1.31 0.85
N LEU A 85 11.08 1.31 2.09
CA LEU A 85 9.68 1.64 2.37
C LEU A 85 9.37 3.10 2.06
N THR A 86 10.29 4.01 2.36
CA THR A 86 10.15 5.42 2.02
C THR A 86 10.03 5.60 0.51
N LYS A 87 10.82 4.87 -0.27
CA LYS A 87 10.73 4.88 -1.73
C LYS A 87 9.37 4.37 -2.20
N GLN A 88 8.84 3.31 -1.59
CA GLN A 88 7.53 2.78 -1.93
C GLN A 88 6.41 3.81 -1.69
N ILE A 89 6.42 4.44 -0.52
CA ILE A 89 5.42 5.44 -0.16
C ILE A 89 5.56 6.68 -1.05
N GLY A 90 6.78 7.10 -1.37
CA GLY A 90 7.03 8.24 -2.23
C GLY A 90 6.42 8.08 -3.62
N ARG A 91 6.33 6.86 -4.13
CA ARG A 91 5.71 6.59 -5.42
C ARG A 91 4.20 6.78 -5.41
N ALA A 92 3.57 6.80 -4.24
CA ALA A 92 2.13 7.05 -4.12
C ALA A 92 1.76 8.52 -4.33
N HIS A 93 2.73 9.42 -4.24
CA HIS A 93 2.51 10.86 -4.32
C HIS A 93 2.95 11.48 -5.65
N VAL A 94 3.14 10.66 -6.64
CA VAL A 94 3.59 11.12 -7.96
C VAL A 94 2.41 11.56 -8.82
#